data_37e352c528a86b85236fb57a6cac4ecc
#
_entry.id   37e352c528a86b85236fb57a6cac4ecc
#
_cell.length_a   1.000
_cell.length_b   1.000
_cell.length_c   1.000
_cell.angle_alpha   90.00
_cell.angle_beta   90.00
_cell.angle_gamma   90.00
#
_symmetry.space_group_name_H-M   'P 1'
#
loop_
_entity.id
_entity.type
_entity.pdbx_description
1 polymer ?
#
loop_
_entity_poly.entity_id
_entity_poly.type
_entity_poly.pdbx_seq_one_letter_code
_entity_poly.pdbx_strand_id
1 'polypeptide(L)'
;MKSVSEVLLQRRSIRRYERESIPEETMQFVYDAIRNTSTSYNGQQFSVIDIDNQETKEALYALTNQKQIKTCNHFLVFCADYNKIWGLAQKKGIEIPPFQNTVDGIMVGIIDAALAMQNALTAALACG
;
A
#
# COMPACT_ATOMS: atom_id res chain seq x y z
N MET A 1 -12.78 13.83 11.00
CA MET A 1 -11.40 13.29 10.91
C MET A 1 -10.60 13.71 12.14
N LYS A 2 -9.75 12.80 12.64
CA LYS A 2 -8.82 13.09 13.73
C LYS A 2 -7.69 14.00 13.24
N SER A 3 -7.11 14.77 14.16
CA SER A 3 -5.92 15.56 13.86
C SER A 3 -4.68 14.68 13.65
N VAL A 4 -3.66 15.20 12.96
CA VAL A 4 -2.39 14.48 12.74
C VAL A 4 -1.76 14.05 14.07
N SER A 5 -1.78 14.92 15.08
CA SER A 5 -1.23 14.61 16.42
C SER A 5 -1.97 13.44 17.08
N GLU A 6 -3.30 13.41 17.01
CA GLU A 6 -4.09 12.30 17.55
C GLU A 6 -3.79 10.99 16.85
N VAL A 7 -3.71 10.99 15.52
CA VAL A 7 -3.40 9.78 14.74
C VAL A 7 -2.03 9.23 15.11
N LEU A 8 -1.01 10.07 15.13
CA LEU A 8 0.37 9.64 15.39
C LEU A 8 0.57 9.15 16.82
N LEU A 9 0.01 9.86 17.80
CA LEU A 9 0.22 9.55 19.22
C LEU A 9 -0.71 8.45 19.76
N GLN A 10 -1.90 8.28 19.16
CA GLN A 10 -2.88 7.28 19.62
C GLN A 10 -2.90 6.01 18.76
N ARG A 11 -2.06 5.94 17.73
CA ARG A 11 -1.96 4.78 16.83
C ARG A 11 -1.67 3.50 17.62
N ARG A 12 -2.47 2.48 17.38
CA ARG A 12 -2.24 1.12 17.89
C ARG A 12 -2.57 0.09 16.81
N SER A 13 -2.04 -1.11 16.93
CA SER A 13 -2.38 -2.23 16.05
C SER A 13 -3.77 -2.76 16.37
N ILE A 14 -4.69 -2.61 15.44
CA ILE A 14 -6.05 -3.14 15.52
C ILE A 14 -6.07 -4.45 14.71
N ARG A 15 -6.62 -5.53 15.29
CA ARG A 15 -6.70 -6.86 14.68
C ARG A 15 -8.09 -7.47 14.73
N ARG A 16 -9.07 -6.71 15.19
CA ARG A 16 -10.48 -7.03 15.13
C ARG A 16 -11.18 -5.93 14.36
N TYR A 17 -11.95 -6.31 13.37
CA TYR A 17 -12.61 -5.40 12.47
C TYR A 17 -14.12 -5.58 12.59
N GLU A 18 -14.84 -4.50 12.42
CA GLU A 18 -16.29 -4.49 12.29
C GLU A 18 -16.67 -5.01 10.89
N ARG A 19 -17.91 -5.51 10.78
CA ARG A 19 -18.39 -6.07 9.51
C ARG A 19 -19.04 -5.02 8.60
N GLU A 20 -19.13 -3.79 9.07
CA GLU A 20 -19.69 -2.71 8.29
C GLU A 20 -18.81 -2.39 7.07
N SER A 21 -19.45 -2.11 5.95
CA SER A 21 -18.74 -1.71 4.74
C SER A 21 -18.09 -0.35 4.95
N ILE A 22 -16.88 -0.19 4.44
CA ILE A 22 -16.19 1.09 4.46
C ILE A 22 -16.82 1.98 3.37
N PRO A 23 -17.23 3.22 3.68
CA PRO A 23 -17.73 4.14 2.68
C PRO A 23 -16.71 4.38 1.55
N GLU A 24 -17.19 4.48 0.31
CA GLU A 24 -16.34 4.68 -0.86
C GLU A 24 -15.47 5.94 -0.74
N GLU A 25 -16.03 7.03 -0.20
CA GLU A 25 -15.29 8.27 0.05
C GLU A 25 -14.11 8.10 1.00
N THR A 26 -14.25 7.22 2.01
CA THR A 26 -13.18 6.87 2.94
C THR A 26 -12.07 6.09 2.24
N MET A 27 -12.43 5.10 1.41
CA MET A 27 -11.45 4.37 0.62
C MET A 27 -10.76 5.28 -0.41
N GLN A 28 -11.50 6.18 -1.05
CA GLN A 28 -10.94 7.16 -1.97
C GLN A 28 -9.90 8.06 -1.28
N PHE A 29 -10.20 8.54 -0.06
CA PHE A 29 -9.23 9.32 0.72
C PHE A 29 -7.95 8.53 1.04
N VAL A 30 -8.07 7.23 1.38
CA VAL A 30 -6.91 6.35 1.58
C VAL A 30 -6.10 6.20 0.28
N TYR A 31 -6.77 5.99 -0.86
CA TYR A 31 -6.08 5.89 -2.16
C TYR A 31 -5.37 7.20 -2.54
N ASP A 32 -5.98 8.34 -2.26
CA ASP A 32 -5.37 9.64 -2.53
C ASP A 32 -4.15 9.89 -1.63
N ALA A 33 -4.20 9.48 -0.36
CA ALA A 33 -3.04 9.51 0.52
C ALA A 33 -1.89 8.61 0.01
N ILE A 34 -2.21 7.43 -0.51
CA ILE A 34 -1.23 6.54 -1.16
C ILE A 34 -0.60 7.22 -2.39
N ARG A 35 -1.41 7.81 -3.27
CA ARG A 35 -0.94 8.49 -4.48
C ARG A 35 -0.05 9.69 -4.20
N ASN A 36 -0.29 10.39 -3.08
CA ASN A 36 0.49 11.54 -2.64
C ASN A 36 1.72 11.18 -1.82
N THR A 37 2.09 9.90 -1.77
CA THR A 37 3.33 9.48 -1.10
C THR A 37 4.54 9.99 -1.85
N SER A 38 5.49 10.62 -1.12
CA SER A 38 6.79 10.92 -1.70
C SER A 38 7.57 9.64 -1.99
N THR A 39 8.26 9.64 -3.13
CA THR A 39 9.07 8.51 -3.57
C THR A 39 10.46 8.96 -3.98
N SER A 40 11.42 8.08 -3.87
CA SER A 40 12.79 8.32 -4.28
C SER A 40 12.83 8.69 -5.76
N TYR A 41 13.46 9.82 -6.07
CA TYR A 41 13.58 10.36 -7.45
C TYR A 41 12.23 10.58 -8.17
N ASN A 42 11.13 10.66 -7.44
CA ASN A 42 9.77 10.63 -8.01
C ASN A 42 9.54 9.40 -8.93
N GLY A 43 10.21 8.31 -8.63
CA GLY A 43 10.17 7.10 -9.46
C GLY A 43 8.91 6.27 -9.30
N GLN A 44 8.15 6.48 -8.19
CA GLN A 44 6.90 5.79 -7.92
C GLN A 44 7.03 4.25 -8.01
N GLN A 45 8.14 3.72 -7.44
CA GLN A 45 8.55 2.32 -7.55
C GLN A 45 7.75 1.40 -6.62
N PHE A 46 6.45 1.59 -6.54
CA PHE A 46 5.55 0.72 -5.81
C PHE A 46 4.22 0.54 -6.52
N SER A 47 3.56 -0.55 -6.24
CA SER A 47 2.16 -0.81 -6.62
C SER A 47 1.39 -1.27 -5.40
N VAL A 48 0.09 -0.97 -5.39
CA VAL A 48 -0.82 -1.41 -4.33
C VAL A 48 -1.94 -2.23 -4.96
N ILE A 49 -2.17 -3.42 -4.40
CA ILE A 49 -3.26 -4.30 -4.80
C ILE A 49 -4.28 -4.25 -3.67
N ASP A 50 -5.49 -3.81 -3.97
CA ASP A 50 -6.61 -3.89 -3.04
C ASP A 50 -7.40 -5.17 -3.28
N ILE A 51 -7.56 -5.96 -2.23
CA ILE A 51 -8.24 -7.25 -2.25
C ILE A 51 -9.47 -7.16 -1.34
N ASP A 52 -10.63 -7.00 -1.96
CA ASP A 52 -11.95 -7.00 -1.33
C ASP A 52 -12.68 -8.35 -1.50
N ASN A 53 -12.30 -9.12 -2.51
CA ASN A 53 -12.88 -10.43 -2.82
C ASN A 53 -12.63 -11.44 -1.70
N GLN A 54 -13.72 -12.02 -1.16
CA GLN A 54 -13.66 -12.92 0.00
C GLN A 54 -12.92 -14.24 -0.32
N GLU A 55 -13.12 -14.80 -1.51
CA GLU A 55 -12.46 -16.06 -1.92
C GLU A 55 -10.93 -15.87 -1.95
N THR A 56 -10.45 -14.76 -2.51
CA THR A 56 -9.03 -14.42 -2.53
C THR A 56 -8.47 -14.22 -1.12
N LYS A 57 -9.21 -13.55 -0.24
CA LYS A 57 -8.81 -13.36 1.15
C LYS A 57 -8.73 -14.68 1.92
N GLU A 58 -9.62 -15.63 1.65
CA GLU A 58 -9.58 -16.96 2.25
C GLU A 58 -8.40 -17.79 1.74
N ALA A 59 -8.09 -17.72 0.45
CA ALA A 59 -6.91 -18.35 -0.12
C ALA A 59 -5.62 -17.81 0.50
N LEU A 60 -5.51 -16.49 0.66
CA LEU A 60 -4.38 -15.85 1.35
C LEU A 60 -4.29 -16.24 2.82
N TYR A 61 -5.43 -16.34 3.51
CA TYR A 61 -5.46 -16.84 4.88
C TYR A 61 -4.93 -18.27 4.97
N ALA A 62 -5.30 -19.14 4.05
CA ALA A 62 -4.82 -20.53 4.03
C ALA A 62 -3.28 -20.62 3.90
N LEU A 63 -2.67 -19.68 3.17
CA LEU A 63 -1.22 -19.62 2.98
C LEU A 63 -0.49 -18.97 4.17
N THR A 64 -1.09 -17.97 4.81
CA THR A 64 -0.40 -17.10 5.79
C THR A 64 -0.80 -17.38 7.23
N ASN A 65 -1.93 -18.05 7.45
CA ASN A 65 -2.59 -18.25 8.74
C ASN A 65 -2.91 -16.92 9.49
N GLN A 66 -3.03 -15.80 8.76
CA GLN A 66 -3.33 -14.48 9.32
C GLN A 66 -4.84 -14.24 9.29
N LYS A 67 -5.53 -14.49 10.41
CA LYS A 67 -7.01 -14.39 10.52
C LYS A 67 -7.56 -13.03 10.09
N GLN A 68 -6.79 -11.97 10.27
CA GLN A 68 -7.17 -10.60 9.93
C GLN A 68 -7.44 -10.44 8.44
N ILE A 69 -6.74 -11.17 7.58
CA ILE A 69 -6.89 -11.08 6.11
C ILE A 69 -8.32 -11.45 5.70
N LYS A 70 -8.86 -12.53 6.25
CA LYS A 70 -10.21 -12.97 5.88
C LYS A 70 -11.34 -12.18 6.55
N THR A 71 -11.04 -11.37 7.58
CA THR A 71 -12.04 -10.64 8.36
C THR A 71 -12.10 -9.15 8.07
N CYS A 72 -11.09 -8.59 7.40
CA CYS A 72 -11.10 -7.19 6.96
C CYS A 72 -11.97 -7.01 5.70
N ASN A 73 -12.48 -5.80 5.49
CA ASN A 73 -13.20 -5.47 4.26
C ASN A 73 -12.24 -5.36 3.08
N HIS A 74 -11.18 -4.60 3.24
CA HIS A 74 -10.12 -4.42 2.26
C HIS A 74 -8.79 -4.93 2.82
N PHE A 75 -8.02 -5.64 1.99
CA PHE A 75 -6.65 -6.05 2.30
C PHE A 75 -5.70 -5.46 1.27
N LEU A 76 -4.94 -4.45 1.68
CA LEU A 76 -4.01 -3.76 0.79
C LEU A 76 -2.63 -4.44 0.82
N VAL A 77 -2.15 -4.87 -0.35
CA VAL A 77 -0.81 -5.42 -0.53
C VAL A 77 0.07 -4.37 -1.18
N PHE A 78 1.12 -3.96 -0.50
CA PHE A 78 2.10 -2.98 -0.98
C PHE A 78 3.31 -3.71 -1.55
N CYS A 79 3.61 -3.48 -2.82
CA CYS A 79 4.67 -4.16 -3.55
C CYS A 79 5.72 -3.15 -4.02
N ALA A 80 7.00 -3.46 -3.82
CA ALA A 80 8.05 -2.81 -4.59
C ALA A 80 7.88 -3.20 -6.07
N ASP A 81 7.74 -2.22 -6.97
CA ASP A 81 7.38 -2.47 -8.37
C ASP A 81 8.06 -1.49 -9.32
N TYR A 82 8.94 -2.03 -10.15
CA TYR A 82 9.68 -1.29 -11.18
C TYR A 82 9.07 -1.42 -12.58
N ASN A 83 8.03 -2.23 -12.77
CA ASN A 83 7.46 -2.51 -14.09
C ASN A 83 6.96 -1.25 -14.81
N LYS A 84 6.43 -0.28 -14.05
CA LYS A 84 5.96 0.99 -14.63
C LYS A 84 7.10 1.77 -15.28
N ILE A 85 8.24 1.88 -14.60
CA ILE A 85 9.43 2.59 -15.10
C ILE A 85 9.98 1.87 -16.32
N TRP A 86 10.09 0.56 -16.26
CA TRP A 86 10.59 -0.27 -17.36
C TRP A 86 9.69 -0.18 -18.60
N GLY A 87 8.39 -0.31 -18.41
CA GLY A 87 7.44 -0.17 -19.51
C GLY A 87 7.49 1.21 -20.17
N LEU A 88 7.69 2.27 -19.39
CA LEU A 88 7.87 3.62 -19.93
C LEU A 88 9.20 3.77 -20.70
N ALA A 89 10.28 3.26 -20.15
CA ALA A 89 11.60 3.28 -20.78
C ALA A 89 11.59 2.55 -22.12
N GLN A 90 11.03 1.33 -22.15
CA GLN A 90 10.88 0.56 -23.38
C GLN A 90 10.08 1.32 -24.45
N LYS A 91 8.96 1.93 -24.09
CA LYS A 91 8.15 2.74 -25.01
C LYS A 91 8.90 3.95 -25.58
N LYS A 92 9.87 4.47 -24.83
CA LYS A 92 10.69 5.62 -25.25
C LYS A 92 12.02 5.22 -25.87
N GLY A 93 12.32 3.94 -26.01
CA GLY A 93 13.61 3.45 -26.51
C GLY A 93 14.79 3.80 -25.59
N ILE A 94 14.54 3.99 -24.30
CA ILE A 94 15.57 4.29 -23.29
C ILE A 94 16.02 2.99 -22.65
N GLU A 95 17.31 2.71 -22.71
CA GLU A 95 17.91 1.59 -21.99
C GLU A 95 18.13 2.00 -20.53
N ILE A 96 17.53 1.23 -19.61
CA ILE A 96 17.73 1.40 -18.16
C ILE A 96 18.53 0.21 -17.67
N PRO A 97 19.64 0.41 -16.91
CA PRO A 97 20.35 -0.69 -16.28
C PRO A 97 19.43 -1.42 -15.28
N PRO A 98 19.69 -2.70 -14.98
CA PRO A 98 18.84 -3.52 -14.12
C PRO A 98 18.96 -3.08 -12.64
N PHE A 99 18.56 -1.85 -12.37
CA PHE A 99 18.64 -1.18 -11.07
C PHE A 99 17.97 -1.98 -9.95
N GLN A 100 16.85 -2.65 -10.24
CA GLN A 100 16.13 -3.51 -9.30
C GLN A 100 16.97 -4.69 -8.78
N ASN A 101 18.04 -5.05 -9.47
CA ASN A 101 18.96 -6.12 -9.07
C ASN A 101 20.12 -5.59 -8.18
N THR A 102 20.14 -4.31 -7.90
CA THR A 102 21.11 -3.69 -7.01
C THR A 102 20.56 -3.58 -5.59
N VAL A 103 21.43 -3.49 -4.60
CA VAL A 103 21.02 -3.26 -3.20
C VAL A 103 20.22 -1.96 -3.10
N ASP A 104 20.68 -0.88 -3.73
CA ASP A 104 19.98 0.41 -3.74
C ASP A 104 18.59 0.29 -4.35
N GLY A 105 18.45 -0.41 -5.48
CA GLY A 105 17.16 -0.64 -6.11
C GLY A 105 16.20 -1.39 -5.20
N ILE A 106 16.63 -2.48 -4.60
CA ILE A 106 15.81 -3.24 -3.65
C ILE A 106 15.39 -2.34 -2.47
N MET A 107 16.32 -1.61 -1.88
CA MET A 107 16.06 -0.72 -0.75
C MET A 107 15.07 0.39 -1.11
N VAL A 108 15.27 1.07 -2.23
CA VAL A 108 14.40 2.16 -2.68
C VAL A 108 12.96 1.68 -2.90
N GLY A 109 12.76 0.56 -3.59
CA GLY A 109 11.43 0.00 -3.82
C GLY A 109 10.71 -0.39 -2.52
N ILE A 110 11.44 -1.01 -1.58
CA ILE A 110 10.88 -1.39 -0.27
C ILE A 110 10.53 -0.13 0.55
N ILE A 111 11.40 0.88 0.57
CA ILE A 111 11.16 2.12 1.32
C ILE A 111 9.95 2.85 0.75
N ASP A 112 9.85 3.02 -0.57
CA ASP A 112 8.71 3.70 -1.21
C ASP A 112 7.39 2.97 -0.91
N ALA A 113 7.38 1.63 -1.00
CA ALA A 113 6.21 0.82 -0.64
C ALA A 113 5.84 0.96 0.85
N ALA A 114 6.83 1.00 1.75
CA ALA A 114 6.60 1.18 3.18
C ALA A 114 6.07 2.58 3.52
N LEU A 115 6.54 3.63 2.86
CA LEU A 115 6.01 4.99 3.00
C LEU A 115 4.56 5.07 2.53
N ALA A 116 4.23 4.46 1.40
CA ALA A 116 2.87 4.39 0.89
C ALA A 116 1.94 3.63 1.85
N MET A 117 2.41 2.52 2.42
CA MET A 117 1.68 1.77 3.45
C MET A 117 1.45 2.62 4.70
N GLN A 118 2.45 3.37 5.16
CA GLN A 118 2.30 4.24 6.32
C GLN A 118 1.31 5.38 6.06
N ASN A 119 1.30 5.98 4.85
CA ASN A 119 0.32 6.99 4.48
C ASN A 119 -1.10 6.43 4.46
N ALA A 120 -1.30 5.24 3.89
CA ALA A 120 -2.59 4.55 3.91
C ALA A 120 -3.08 4.31 5.34
N LEU A 121 -2.21 3.81 6.22
CA LEU A 121 -2.54 3.56 7.62
C LEU A 121 -2.90 4.86 8.35
N THR A 122 -2.16 5.93 8.12
CA THR A 122 -2.40 7.24 8.73
C THR A 122 -3.73 7.81 8.27
N ALA A 123 -4.02 7.73 6.96
CA ALA A 123 -5.29 8.17 6.39
C ALA A 123 -6.49 7.38 6.96
N ALA A 124 -6.40 6.06 6.98
CA ALA A 124 -7.45 5.20 7.54
C ALA A 124 -7.73 5.53 9.01
N LEU A 125 -6.69 5.69 9.83
CA LEU A 125 -6.83 6.05 11.25
C LEU A 125 -7.39 7.46 11.47
N ALA A 126 -7.19 8.38 10.53
CA ALA A 126 -7.76 9.72 10.57
C ALA A 126 -9.27 9.72 10.34
N CYS A 127 -9.78 8.77 9.58
CA CYS A 127 -11.21 8.61 9.32
C CYS A 127 -11.99 7.98 10.49
N GLY A 128 -11.34 7.28 11.36
CA GLY A 128 -11.92 6.56 12.51
C GLY A 128 -11.31 5.19 12.64
#